data_4c7e52645a055739fc25335c98b859fc
#
_entry.id   4c7e52645a055739fc25335c98b859fc
#
_cell.length_a   1.000
_cell.length_b   1.000
_cell.length_c   1.000
_cell.angle_alpha   90.00
_cell.angle_beta   90.00
_cell.angle_gamma   90.00
#
_symmetry.space_group_name_H-M   'P 1'
#
loop_
_entity.id
_entity.type
_entity.pdbx_description
1 polymer ?
#
loop_
_entity_poly.entity_id
_entity_poly.type
_entity_poly.pdbx_seq_one_letter_code
_entity_poly.pdbx_strand_id
1 'polypeptide(L)'
;IDQGGPVLMLQVENEYGSFGNDKKYLESLRDMMRERGITVPLFASDGPDHNMLSNTKTEGIFPTANFGSGASKAFSILEEYTDGGPCMCTEFWIGWFDAWHDEVHHEGDTETAVKELENILELGNVNIYMFEGGTNFGFMNGSNYSDHLTADVTSYDYDALLTEDGQITDKYRRFQKVISQF
;
A
#
# COMPACT_ATOMS: atom_id res chain seq x y z
N ILE A 1 -8.65 2.86 -21.18
CA ILE A 1 -7.71 3.79 -20.58
C ILE A 1 -7.81 5.14 -21.27
N ASP A 2 -7.45 5.26 -22.53
CA ASP A 2 -7.39 6.54 -23.26
C ASP A 2 -8.76 7.24 -23.50
N GLN A 3 -9.86 6.59 -23.16
CA GLN A 3 -11.23 7.12 -23.27
C GLN A 3 -11.87 7.40 -21.90
N GLY A 4 -11.08 7.58 -20.85
CA GLY A 4 -11.59 7.93 -19.52
C GLY A 4 -12.12 6.71 -18.72
N GLY A 5 -11.46 5.58 -18.80
CA GLY A 5 -11.76 4.42 -17.95
C GLY A 5 -11.40 4.63 -16.47
N PRO A 6 -11.81 3.74 -15.56
CA PRO A 6 -11.62 3.89 -14.12
C PRO A 6 -10.18 3.60 -13.64
N VAL A 7 -9.32 3.07 -14.49
CA VAL A 7 -7.92 2.75 -14.14
C VAL A 7 -7.08 4.01 -14.16
N LEU A 8 -6.58 4.44 -13.00
CA LEU A 8 -5.81 5.67 -12.84
C LEU A 8 -4.31 5.45 -12.99
N MET A 9 -3.78 4.37 -12.42
CA MET A 9 -2.37 4.00 -12.45
C MET A 9 -2.22 2.49 -12.24
N LEU A 10 -1.07 1.93 -12.58
CA LEU A 10 -0.77 0.51 -12.40
C LEU A 10 0.56 0.32 -11.66
N GLN A 11 0.55 -0.60 -10.70
CA GLN A 11 1.73 -0.95 -9.92
C GLN A 11 2.64 -1.91 -10.71
N VAL A 12 3.94 -1.65 -10.65
CA VAL A 12 5.00 -2.52 -11.17
C VAL A 12 5.68 -3.20 -9.99
N GLU A 13 5.52 -4.50 -9.85
CA GLU A 13 5.97 -5.28 -8.71
C GLU A 13 5.29 -4.89 -7.38
N ASN A 14 5.68 -5.51 -6.29
CA ASN A 14 5.27 -5.17 -4.94
C ASN A 14 6.44 -5.27 -3.98
N GLU A 15 6.84 -4.15 -3.40
CA GLU A 15 7.93 -4.06 -2.42
C GLU A 15 9.25 -4.72 -2.87
N TYR A 16 9.50 -4.68 -4.18
CA TYR A 16 10.67 -5.33 -4.77
C TYR A 16 11.99 -4.82 -4.16
N GLY A 17 12.04 -3.55 -3.77
CA GLY A 17 13.21 -2.95 -3.15
C GLY A 17 13.65 -3.58 -1.83
N SER A 18 12.73 -4.29 -1.14
CA SER A 18 13.04 -5.07 0.05
C SER A 18 13.73 -6.41 -0.27
N PHE A 19 13.60 -6.92 -1.50
CA PHE A 19 14.03 -8.26 -1.89
C PHE A 19 15.06 -8.28 -3.00
N GLY A 20 15.13 -7.23 -3.83
CA GLY A 20 16.01 -7.19 -4.99
C GLY A 20 16.36 -5.78 -5.43
N ASN A 21 17.27 -5.69 -6.41
CA ASN A 21 17.77 -4.43 -6.97
C ASN A 21 18.07 -4.53 -8.48
N ASP A 22 17.50 -5.51 -9.18
CA ASP A 22 17.70 -5.67 -10.61
C ASP A 22 16.88 -4.65 -11.41
N LYS A 23 17.51 -3.56 -11.79
CA LYS A 23 16.91 -2.50 -12.61
C LYS A 23 16.41 -3.00 -13.97
N LYS A 24 17.12 -3.94 -14.59
CA LYS A 24 16.74 -4.48 -15.91
C LYS A 24 15.45 -5.29 -15.82
N TYR A 25 15.22 -5.95 -14.71
CA TYR A 25 13.95 -6.62 -14.44
C TYR A 25 12.79 -5.62 -14.40
N LEU A 26 12.93 -4.54 -13.64
CA LEU A 26 11.89 -3.49 -13.54
C LEU A 26 11.67 -2.77 -14.87
N GLU A 27 12.74 -2.46 -15.59
CA GLU A 27 12.68 -1.89 -16.95
C GLU A 27 11.93 -2.82 -17.91
N SER A 28 12.20 -4.13 -17.85
CA SER A 28 11.53 -5.13 -18.69
C SER A 28 10.04 -5.21 -18.38
N LEU A 29 9.64 -5.16 -17.12
CA LEU A 29 8.22 -5.13 -16.73
C LEU A 29 7.53 -3.87 -17.24
N ARG A 30 8.13 -2.68 -17.01
CA ARG A 30 7.63 -1.41 -17.54
C ARG A 30 7.43 -1.48 -19.05
N ASP A 31 8.45 -1.93 -19.78
CA ASP A 31 8.44 -1.96 -21.25
C ASP A 31 7.38 -2.94 -21.76
N MET A 32 7.25 -4.11 -21.15
CA MET A 32 6.18 -5.06 -21.47
C MET A 32 4.78 -4.48 -21.25
N MET A 33 4.57 -3.69 -20.18
CA MET A 33 3.29 -3.01 -19.93
C MET A 33 3.02 -1.97 -21.02
N ARG A 34 4.04 -1.15 -21.36
CA ARG A 34 3.92 -0.12 -22.40
C ARG A 34 3.65 -0.72 -23.79
N GLU A 35 4.34 -1.79 -24.17
CA GLU A 35 4.13 -2.52 -25.42
C GLU A 35 2.72 -3.10 -25.54
N ARG A 36 2.07 -3.41 -24.42
CA ARG A 36 0.68 -3.90 -24.37
C ARG A 36 -0.39 -2.79 -24.30
N GLY A 37 0.02 -1.55 -24.51
CA GLY A 37 -0.89 -0.42 -24.59
C GLY A 37 -1.30 0.17 -23.23
N ILE A 38 -0.55 -0.08 -22.16
CA ILE A 38 -0.76 0.58 -20.88
C ILE A 38 -0.18 2.00 -20.96
N THR A 39 -1.05 3.01 -20.94
CA THR A 39 -0.70 4.42 -21.06
C THR A 39 -0.78 5.20 -19.75
N VAL A 40 -1.51 4.68 -18.74
CA VAL A 40 -1.60 5.29 -17.42
C VAL A 40 -0.25 5.30 -16.71
N PRO A 41 -0.03 6.19 -15.71
CA PRO A 41 1.17 6.17 -14.89
C PRO A 41 1.46 4.79 -14.32
N LEU A 42 2.74 4.39 -14.34
CA LEU A 42 3.24 3.22 -13.64
C LEU A 42 3.91 3.67 -12.35
N PHE A 43 3.74 2.92 -11.28
CA PHE A 43 4.37 3.23 -10.00
C PHE A 43 4.97 1.99 -9.34
N ALA A 44 5.99 2.20 -8.51
CA ALA A 44 6.55 1.21 -7.59
C ALA A 44 6.12 1.56 -6.17
N SER A 45 5.86 0.54 -5.37
CA SER A 45 5.38 0.64 -4.00
C SER A 45 6.36 -0.06 -3.07
N ASP A 46 7.05 0.70 -2.21
CA ASP A 46 8.12 0.19 -1.33
C ASP A 46 8.03 0.79 0.07
N GLY A 47 8.75 0.22 1.03
CA GLY A 47 8.92 0.84 2.34
C GLY A 47 9.61 2.21 2.23
N PRO A 48 9.37 3.16 3.17
CA PRO A 48 9.93 4.51 3.14
C PRO A 48 11.39 4.53 3.66
N ASP A 49 12.24 3.78 2.99
CA ASP A 49 13.67 3.62 3.34
C ASP A 49 14.53 3.88 2.10
N HIS A 50 15.65 4.57 2.29
CA HIS A 50 16.55 4.93 1.21
C HIS A 50 17.05 3.72 0.40
N ASN A 51 17.32 2.60 1.07
CA ASN A 51 17.78 1.40 0.39
C ASN A 51 16.68 0.82 -0.50
N MET A 52 15.47 0.67 0.04
CA MET A 52 14.31 0.13 -0.69
C MET A 52 13.96 1.02 -1.89
N LEU A 53 13.78 2.31 -1.67
CA LEU A 53 13.45 3.27 -2.73
C LEU A 53 14.55 3.37 -3.80
N SER A 54 15.83 3.35 -3.41
CA SER A 54 16.93 3.36 -4.36
C SER A 54 16.99 2.08 -5.20
N ASN A 55 16.62 0.94 -4.62
CA ASN A 55 16.59 -0.35 -5.31
C ASN A 55 15.53 -0.42 -6.41
N THR A 56 14.41 0.30 -6.26
CA THR A 56 13.31 0.30 -7.25
C THR A 56 13.26 1.53 -8.14
N LYS A 57 13.93 2.64 -7.78
CA LYS A 57 13.96 3.85 -8.61
C LYS A 57 14.36 3.51 -10.05
N THR A 58 13.40 3.62 -10.97
CA THR A 58 13.54 3.28 -12.38
C THR A 58 12.84 4.34 -13.22
N GLU A 59 13.47 4.78 -14.33
CA GLU A 59 12.88 5.77 -15.24
C GLU A 59 11.51 5.29 -15.76
N GLY A 60 10.50 6.16 -15.72
CA GLY A 60 9.14 5.85 -16.18
C GLY A 60 8.30 5.03 -15.21
N ILE A 61 8.81 4.76 -14.01
CA ILE A 61 8.09 4.17 -12.87
C ILE A 61 8.14 5.18 -11.72
N PHE A 62 6.97 5.66 -11.28
CA PHE A 62 6.86 6.65 -10.22
C PHE A 62 7.05 6.00 -8.83
N PRO A 63 7.95 6.49 -7.97
CA PRO A 63 8.15 5.92 -6.64
C PRO A 63 7.03 6.34 -5.70
N THR A 64 6.56 5.41 -4.88
CA THR A 64 5.61 5.61 -3.79
C THR A 64 6.05 4.87 -2.55
N ALA A 65 5.44 5.14 -1.40
CA ALA A 65 5.85 4.54 -0.13
C ALA A 65 4.70 3.83 0.58
N ASN A 66 5.02 2.74 1.30
CA ASN A 66 4.09 1.96 2.12
C ASN A 66 4.43 2.16 3.59
N PHE A 67 3.46 2.58 4.39
CA PHE A 67 3.64 2.74 5.84
C PHE A 67 2.30 2.87 6.57
N GLY A 68 2.30 2.56 7.87
CA GLY A 68 1.14 2.75 8.76
C GLY A 68 1.26 3.95 9.68
N SER A 69 2.45 4.58 9.75
CA SER A 69 2.69 5.74 10.62
C SER A 69 3.93 6.51 10.22
N GLY A 70 4.08 7.74 10.73
CA GLY A 70 5.26 8.58 10.50
C GLY A 70 5.30 9.25 9.14
N ALA A 71 4.16 9.66 8.59
CA ALA A 71 4.01 10.28 7.27
C ALA A 71 5.05 11.38 6.97
N SER A 72 5.29 12.28 7.91
CA SER A 72 6.24 13.38 7.73
C SER A 72 7.66 12.89 7.43
N LYS A 73 8.12 11.85 8.15
CA LYS A 73 9.44 11.25 7.89
C LYS A 73 9.44 10.44 6.60
N ALA A 74 8.40 9.63 6.38
CA ALA A 74 8.27 8.79 5.19
C ALA A 74 8.28 9.64 3.92
N PHE A 75 7.50 10.70 3.86
CA PHE A 75 7.43 11.59 2.72
C PHE A 75 8.69 12.44 2.54
N SER A 76 9.35 12.86 3.63
CA SER A 76 10.65 13.54 3.53
C SER A 76 11.70 12.68 2.84
N ILE A 77 11.71 11.37 3.09
CA ILE A 77 12.61 10.43 2.40
C ILE A 77 12.14 10.21 0.95
N LEU A 78 10.83 9.96 0.74
CA LEU A 78 10.27 9.69 -0.58
C LEU A 78 10.51 10.85 -1.55
N GLU A 79 10.40 12.09 -1.08
CA GLU A 79 10.56 13.32 -1.87
C GLU A 79 11.90 13.38 -2.61
N GLU A 80 12.97 12.80 -2.02
CA GLU A 80 14.28 12.71 -2.66
C GLU A 80 14.28 11.82 -3.93
N TYR A 81 13.25 11.00 -4.11
CA TYR A 81 13.13 10.04 -5.22
C TYR A 81 12.06 10.40 -6.25
N THR A 82 11.18 11.36 -5.96
CA THR A 82 10.05 11.73 -6.82
C THR A 82 10.42 12.68 -7.97
N ASP A 83 11.65 13.19 -8.01
CA ASP A 83 12.11 14.19 -8.99
C ASP A 83 11.21 15.44 -9.02
N GLY A 84 10.70 15.86 -7.85
CA GLY A 84 9.78 17.01 -7.68
C GLY A 84 8.32 16.66 -7.94
N GLY A 85 7.97 15.39 -8.09
CA GLY A 85 6.59 14.93 -8.15
C GLY A 85 5.93 14.91 -6.76
N PRO A 86 4.61 14.62 -6.71
CA PRO A 86 3.88 14.53 -5.46
C PRO A 86 4.31 13.29 -4.66
N CYS A 87 4.19 13.34 -3.34
CA CYS A 87 4.31 12.15 -2.49
C CYS A 87 3.00 11.36 -2.46
N MET A 88 3.09 10.03 -2.37
CA MET A 88 1.94 9.15 -2.24
C MET A 88 2.26 7.96 -1.34
N CYS A 89 1.39 7.72 -0.35
CA CYS A 89 1.34 6.46 0.38
C CYS A 89 0.43 5.51 -0.38
N THR A 90 0.97 4.42 -0.90
CA THR A 90 0.20 3.46 -1.71
C THR A 90 -0.30 2.26 -0.93
N GLU A 91 0.25 2.02 0.25
CA GLU A 91 -0.34 1.15 1.26
C GLU A 91 -0.31 1.88 2.59
N PHE A 92 -1.39 2.57 2.93
CA PHE A 92 -1.58 3.08 4.27
C PHE A 92 -2.13 1.97 5.16
N TRP A 93 -1.27 1.36 5.97
CA TRP A 93 -1.62 0.22 6.82
C TRP A 93 -2.43 0.67 8.03
N ILE A 94 -3.74 0.35 8.02
CA ILE A 94 -4.69 0.76 9.06
C ILE A 94 -5.06 -0.35 10.05
N GLY A 95 -4.52 -1.54 9.85
CA GLY A 95 -4.71 -2.74 10.64
C GLY A 95 -3.63 -3.77 10.36
N TRP A 96 -3.93 -5.03 10.60
CA TRP A 96 -3.07 -6.17 10.29
C TRP A 96 -3.89 -7.44 10.11
N PHE A 97 -3.34 -8.42 9.40
CA PHE A 97 -3.93 -9.74 9.29
C PHE A 97 -3.54 -10.63 10.48
N ASP A 98 -4.31 -11.69 10.72
CA ASP A 98 -4.06 -12.65 11.77
C ASP A 98 -3.33 -13.88 11.23
N ALA A 99 -2.49 -14.46 12.05
CA ALA A 99 -1.85 -15.74 11.80
C ALA A 99 -2.46 -16.84 12.69
N TRP A 100 -2.34 -18.10 12.27
CA TRP A 100 -2.62 -19.22 13.14
C TRP A 100 -1.70 -19.13 14.38
N HIS A 101 -2.27 -19.36 15.55
CA HIS A 101 -1.65 -19.22 16.87
C HIS A 101 -1.63 -17.81 17.47
N ASP A 102 -2.12 -16.81 16.79
CA ASP A 102 -2.39 -15.51 17.43
C ASP A 102 -3.48 -15.68 18.51
N GLU A 103 -3.21 -15.18 19.72
CA GLU A 103 -4.13 -15.35 20.85
C GLU A 103 -5.32 -14.37 20.77
N VAL A 104 -5.14 -13.29 20.01
CA VAL A 104 -6.14 -12.23 19.85
C VAL A 104 -6.17 -11.75 18.40
N HIS A 105 -7.34 -11.33 17.95
CA HIS A 105 -7.52 -10.65 16.70
C HIS A 105 -6.79 -9.30 16.70
N HIS A 106 -6.07 -8.98 15.62
CA HIS A 106 -5.39 -7.70 15.49
C HIS A 106 -6.40 -6.57 15.25
N GLU A 107 -6.42 -5.61 16.16
CA GLU A 107 -7.18 -4.38 16.02
C GLU A 107 -6.24 -3.18 16.16
N GLY A 108 -6.27 -2.27 15.20
CA GLY A 108 -5.51 -1.03 15.24
C GLY A 108 -6.21 0.06 16.05
N ASP A 109 -5.45 0.94 16.68
CA ASP A 109 -6.01 2.12 17.33
C ASP A 109 -6.59 3.11 16.30
N THR A 110 -7.91 3.22 16.28
CA THR A 110 -8.63 4.04 15.29
C THR A 110 -8.28 5.53 15.39
N GLU A 111 -8.05 6.06 16.61
CA GLU A 111 -7.67 7.47 16.78
C GLU A 111 -6.30 7.75 16.15
N THR A 112 -5.35 6.86 16.38
CA THR A 112 -4.01 6.94 15.79
C THR A 112 -4.10 6.86 14.25
N ALA A 113 -4.89 5.94 13.71
CA ALA A 113 -5.06 5.80 12.26
C ALA A 113 -5.72 7.04 11.64
N VAL A 114 -6.74 7.62 12.30
CA VAL A 114 -7.39 8.86 11.87
C VAL A 114 -6.40 10.02 11.84
N LYS A 115 -5.59 10.17 12.89
CA LYS A 115 -4.60 11.23 12.97
C LYS A 115 -3.52 11.09 11.90
N GLU A 116 -3.10 9.86 11.63
CA GLU A 116 -2.10 9.60 10.59
C GLU A 116 -2.66 9.85 9.18
N LEU A 117 -3.93 9.52 8.95
CA LEU A 117 -4.61 9.88 7.70
C LEU A 117 -4.61 11.40 7.45
N GLU A 118 -4.91 12.19 8.48
CA GLU A 118 -4.82 13.67 8.41
C GLU A 118 -3.40 14.10 8.01
N ASN A 119 -2.37 13.58 8.70
CA ASN A 119 -0.97 13.88 8.40
C ASN A 119 -0.59 13.54 6.95
N ILE A 120 -1.06 12.38 6.44
CA ILE A 120 -0.80 11.98 5.05
C ILE A 120 -1.47 12.93 4.07
N LEU A 121 -2.75 13.27 4.28
CA LEU A 121 -3.51 14.12 3.38
C LEU A 121 -3.04 15.58 3.35
N GLU A 122 -2.45 16.06 4.45
CA GLU A 122 -1.79 17.38 4.50
C GLU A 122 -0.50 17.43 3.65
N LEU A 123 0.18 16.32 3.49
CA LEU A 123 1.51 16.24 2.87
C LEU A 123 1.51 15.60 1.46
N GLY A 124 0.48 14.82 1.12
CA GLY A 124 0.48 14.06 -0.13
C GLY A 124 -0.82 13.32 -0.40
N ASN A 125 -0.69 12.18 -1.03
CA ASN A 125 -1.81 11.34 -1.47
C ASN A 125 -1.82 10.01 -0.72
N VAL A 126 -2.99 9.36 -0.67
CA VAL A 126 -3.18 8.10 0.06
C VAL A 126 -3.93 7.06 -0.78
N ASN A 127 -3.53 5.81 -0.65
CA ASN A 127 -4.32 4.63 -0.96
C ASN A 127 -4.37 3.76 0.30
N ILE A 128 -5.56 3.43 0.75
CA ILE A 128 -5.77 2.75 2.03
C ILE A 128 -5.56 1.24 1.87
N TYR A 129 -4.81 0.65 2.78
CA TYR A 129 -4.60 -0.79 2.88
C TYR A 129 -5.00 -1.30 4.28
N MET A 130 -6.17 -1.94 4.46
CA MET A 130 -7.16 -2.34 3.45
C MET A 130 -8.43 -1.51 3.59
N PHE A 131 -9.08 -1.19 2.47
CA PHE A 131 -10.43 -0.65 2.48
C PHE A 131 -11.44 -1.72 2.87
N GLU A 132 -11.25 -2.92 2.32
CA GLU A 132 -11.94 -4.15 2.66
C GLU A 132 -10.98 -5.32 2.39
N GLY A 133 -10.75 -6.17 3.37
CA GLY A 133 -9.77 -7.26 3.28
C GLY A 133 -10.34 -8.56 2.71
N GLY A 134 -11.57 -8.87 3.07
CA GLY A 134 -12.28 -10.05 2.58
C GLY A 134 -11.80 -11.38 3.14
N THR A 135 -12.13 -12.44 2.44
CA THR A 135 -11.84 -13.83 2.81
C THR A 135 -11.03 -14.52 1.72
N ASN A 136 -9.93 -15.15 2.07
CA ASN A 136 -9.16 -15.98 1.14
C ASN A 136 -9.96 -17.22 0.71
N PHE A 137 -9.81 -17.65 -0.54
CA PHE A 137 -10.48 -18.85 -1.05
C PHE A 137 -9.79 -20.13 -0.56
N GLY A 138 -10.53 -21.01 0.09
CA GLY A 138 -10.05 -22.32 0.54
C GLY A 138 -8.78 -22.22 1.38
N PHE A 139 -7.68 -22.76 0.90
CA PHE A 139 -6.36 -22.74 1.53
C PHE A 139 -5.36 -21.86 0.76
N MET A 140 -5.83 -20.79 0.12
CA MET A 140 -5.00 -19.89 -0.67
C MET A 140 -4.51 -18.66 0.12
N ASN A 141 -4.69 -18.63 1.44
CA ASN A 141 -4.09 -17.68 2.35
C ASN A 141 -2.55 -17.83 2.35
N GLY A 142 -1.88 -16.74 2.65
CA GLY A 142 -0.42 -16.67 2.64
C GLY A 142 0.24 -17.14 3.93
N SER A 143 1.49 -16.79 4.04
CA SER A 143 2.29 -17.00 5.26
C SER A 143 3.45 -16.01 5.29
N ASN A 144 3.87 -15.62 6.47
CA ASN A 144 5.12 -14.92 6.70
C ASN A 144 6.21 -15.85 7.20
N TYR A 145 7.45 -15.45 7.02
CA TYR A 145 8.61 -16.15 7.54
C TYR A 145 9.58 -15.14 8.17
N SER A 146 9.89 -15.37 9.43
CA SER A 146 10.99 -14.67 10.12
C SER A 146 12.04 -15.67 10.58
N ASP A 147 11.86 -16.28 11.72
CA ASP A 147 12.62 -17.42 12.24
C ASP A 147 11.89 -18.76 12.02
N HIS A 148 10.59 -18.71 11.84
CA HIS A 148 9.71 -19.84 11.51
C HIS A 148 8.57 -19.38 10.58
N LEU A 149 7.88 -20.35 9.99
CA LEU A 149 6.72 -20.11 9.15
C LEU A 149 5.51 -19.78 10.01
N THR A 150 4.87 -18.66 9.71
CA THR A 150 3.63 -18.18 10.35
C THR A 150 2.55 -18.12 9.29
N ALA A 151 1.67 -19.14 9.29
CA ALA A 151 0.59 -19.22 8.30
C ALA A 151 -0.56 -18.28 8.67
N ASP A 152 -1.05 -17.53 7.69
CA ASP A 152 -2.17 -16.62 7.87
C ASP A 152 -3.48 -17.41 7.99
N VAL A 153 -4.47 -16.85 8.70
CA VAL A 153 -5.82 -17.43 8.74
C VAL A 153 -6.57 -17.14 7.43
N THR A 154 -7.69 -17.82 7.20
CA THR A 154 -8.50 -17.65 5.99
C THR A 154 -9.11 -16.27 5.87
N SER A 155 -9.55 -15.68 6.98
CA SER A 155 -10.04 -14.29 7.03
C SER A 155 -8.89 -13.32 6.80
N TYR A 156 -9.12 -12.33 5.95
CA TYR A 156 -8.24 -11.18 5.80
C TYR A 156 -8.96 -9.90 6.26
N ASP A 157 -9.63 -9.99 7.39
CA ASP A 157 -10.42 -8.88 7.97
C ASP A 157 -9.58 -7.60 8.08
N TYR A 158 -8.35 -7.73 8.56
CA TYR A 158 -7.34 -6.65 8.62
C TYR A 158 -7.73 -5.47 9.53
N ASP A 159 -8.84 -5.57 10.27
CA ASP A 159 -9.45 -4.41 10.93
C ASP A 159 -9.68 -3.25 9.94
N ALA A 160 -10.16 -3.61 8.74
CA ALA A 160 -10.33 -2.73 7.60
C ALA A 160 -11.48 -1.73 7.79
N LEU A 161 -11.68 -0.84 6.81
CA LEU A 161 -12.79 0.14 6.84
C LEU A 161 -14.15 -0.52 6.66
N LEU A 162 -14.22 -1.62 5.89
CA LEU A 162 -15.38 -2.49 5.82
C LEU A 162 -15.05 -3.83 6.50
N THR A 163 -16.05 -4.40 7.16
CA THR A 163 -15.93 -5.78 7.66
C THR A 163 -15.82 -6.78 6.53
N GLU A 164 -15.41 -8.02 6.83
CA GLU A 164 -15.27 -9.10 5.85
C GLU A 164 -16.54 -9.38 5.04
N ASP A 165 -17.73 -9.12 5.60
CA ASP A 165 -19.03 -9.22 4.94
C ASP A 165 -19.54 -7.88 4.35
N GLY A 166 -18.69 -6.84 4.32
CA GLY A 166 -18.97 -5.56 3.67
C GLY A 166 -19.74 -4.54 4.51
N GLN A 167 -19.84 -4.72 5.83
CA GLN A 167 -20.49 -3.74 6.68
C GLN A 167 -19.58 -2.53 6.94
N ILE A 168 -20.18 -1.34 7.06
CA ILE A 168 -19.47 -0.10 7.36
C ILE A 168 -19.08 -0.05 8.83
N THR A 169 -17.77 0.09 9.11
CA THR A 169 -17.23 0.22 10.47
C THR A 169 -17.27 1.66 10.99
N ASP A 170 -17.00 1.85 12.30
CA ASP A 170 -16.78 3.19 12.87
C ASP A 170 -15.54 3.86 12.29
N LYS A 171 -14.46 3.09 12.09
CA LYS A 171 -13.22 3.55 11.44
C LYS A 171 -13.50 4.13 10.04
N TYR A 172 -14.36 3.49 9.24
CA TYR A 172 -14.80 4.01 7.93
C TYR A 172 -15.44 5.40 8.06
N ARG A 173 -16.40 5.56 9.00
CA ARG A 173 -17.12 6.83 9.16
C ARG A 173 -16.20 7.97 9.59
N ARG A 174 -15.21 7.65 10.39
CA ARG A 174 -14.20 8.61 10.84
C ARG A 174 -13.26 9.01 9.71
N PHE A 175 -12.81 8.04 8.92
CA PHE A 175 -12.01 8.29 7.73
C PHE A 175 -12.76 9.12 6.69
N GLN A 176 -14.03 8.79 6.43
CA GLN A 176 -14.91 9.57 5.55
C GLN A 176 -15.01 11.03 5.99
N LYS A 177 -15.14 11.26 7.30
CA LYS A 177 -15.20 12.61 7.87
C LYS A 177 -13.89 13.38 7.65
N VAL A 178 -12.74 12.74 7.81
CA VAL A 178 -11.43 13.36 7.54
C VAL A 178 -11.30 13.70 6.07
N ILE A 179 -11.46 12.70 5.19
CA ILE A 179 -11.30 12.87 3.74
C ILE A 179 -12.21 13.96 3.18
N SER A 180 -13.40 14.14 3.76
CA SER A 180 -14.33 15.20 3.31
C SER A 180 -13.87 16.63 3.61
N GLN A 181 -12.76 16.82 4.32
CA GLN A 181 -12.19 18.14 4.65
C GLN A 181 -11.10 18.58 3.66
N PHE A 182 -10.61 17.64 2.84
CA PHE A 182 -9.61 17.84 1.81
C PHE A 182 -10.22 17.80 0.40
#